data_59f006cd8be94427cfdb97113c102c87
#
_entry.id   59f006cd8be94427cfdb97113c102c87
#
_cell.length_a   1.000
_cell.length_b   1.000
_cell.length_c   1.000
_cell.angle_alpha   90.00
_cell.angle_beta   90.00
_cell.angle_gamma   90.00
#
_symmetry.space_group_name_H-M   'P 1'
#
loop_
_entity.id
_entity.type
_entity.pdbx_description
1 polymer ?
#
loop_
_entity_poly.entity_id
_entity_poly.type
_entity_poly.pdbx_seq_one_letter_code
_entity_poly.pdbx_strand_id
1 'polypeptide(L)'
;MTEARFNELIHAPTRLSIVSLLAATEWSDFKFIRDSLGMSDSALSKQLTTLEEAGYVDVRKDFVGKRPRTSARLNRAGRTAFERHVAALQEIVARSGASVIPSR
;
A
#
# COMPACT_ATOMS: atom_id res chain seq x y z
N MET A 1 -7.86 -10.08 16.84
CA MET A 1 -8.58 -10.32 15.56
C MET A 1 -8.89 -9.00 14.90
N THR A 2 -8.66 -8.90 13.60
CA THR A 2 -8.85 -7.66 12.86
C THR A 2 -10.29 -7.51 12.42
N GLU A 3 -10.90 -6.35 12.72
CA GLU A 3 -12.24 -6.03 12.26
C GLU A 3 -12.22 -5.82 10.73
N ALA A 4 -13.12 -6.50 10.03
CA ALA A 4 -13.22 -6.35 8.58
C ALA A 4 -13.87 -5.02 8.24
N ARG A 5 -13.21 -4.23 7.38
CA ARG A 5 -13.77 -2.98 6.90
C ARG A 5 -13.23 -2.70 5.50
N PHE A 6 -14.11 -2.75 4.53
CA PHE A 6 -13.76 -2.45 3.14
C PHE A 6 -13.32 -1.00 3.02
N ASN A 7 -12.25 -0.75 2.25
CA ASN A 7 -11.69 0.58 2.07
C ASN A 7 -11.61 0.88 0.58
N GLU A 8 -12.50 1.75 0.11
CA GLU A 8 -12.58 2.10 -1.31
C GLU A 8 -11.30 2.71 -1.82
N LEU A 9 -10.65 3.55 -1.02
CA LEU A 9 -9.45 4.23 -1.47
C LEU A 9 -8.29 3.24 -1.66
N ILE A 10 -8.11 2.33 -0.71
CA ILE A 10 -7.05 1.32 -0.78
C ILE A 10 -7.36 0.29 -1.87
N HIS A 11 -8.64 0.06 -2.15
CA HIS A 11 -9.06 -1.01 -3.07
C HIS A 11 -8.65 -0.78 -4.51
N ALA A 12 -8.45 0.46 -4.95
CA ALA A 12 -8.01 0.73 -6.32
C ALA A 12 -6.74 -0.08 -6.60
N PRO A 13 -6.68 -0.85 -7.70
CA PRO A 13 -5.62 -1.84 -7.90
C PRO A 13 -4.20 -1.29 -7.75
N THR A 14 -3.96 -0.11 -8.29
CA THR A 14 -2.63 0.51 -8.19
C THR A 14 -2.29 0.84 -6.74
N ARG A 15 -3.23 1.43 -6.00
CA ARG A 15 -3.00 1.78 -4.60
C ARG A 15 -2.89 0.53 -3.73
N LEU A 16 -3.69 -0.49 -4.03
CA LEU A 16 -3.61 -1.76 -3.30
C LEU A 16 -2.24 -2.39 -3.47
N SER A 17 -1.69 -2.35 -4.69
CA SER A 17 -0.34 -2.85 -4.95
C SER A 17 0.72 -2.09 -4.16
N ILE A 18 0.61 -0.76 -4.13
CA ILE A 18 1.57 0.07 -3.38
C ILE A 18 1.48 -0.25 -1.88
N VAL A 19 0.27 -0.26 -1.34
CA VAL A 19 0.07 -0.50 0.10
C VAL A 19 0.55 -1.90 0.48
N SER A 20 0.30 -2.89 -0.37
CA SER A 20 0.79 -4.26 -0.12
C SER A 20 2.31 -4.32 -0.06
N LEU A 21 2.98 -3.63 -0.98
CA LEU A 21 4.43 -3.57 -0.99
C LEU A 21 4.95 -2.89 0.28
N LEU A 22 4.35 -1.75 0.65
CA LEU A 22 4.77 -1.00 1.82
C LEU A 22 4.48 -1.74 3.12
N ALA A 23 3.46 -2.59 3.14
CA ALA A 23 3.13 -3.39 4.33
C ALA A 23 4.24 -4.40 4.65
N ALA A 24 5.03 -4.78 3.66
CA ALA A 24 6.11 -5.75 3.82
C ALA A 24 7.46 -5.11 4.12
N THR A 25 7.53 -3.79 4.19
CA THR A 25 8.78 -3.07 4.34
C THR A 25 8.66 -1.99 5.41
N GLU A 26 9.79 -1.39 5.77
CA GLU A 26 9.83 -0.16 6.57
C GLU A 26 9.78 1.02 5.60
N TRP A 27 10.79 1.89 5.63
CA TRP A 27 10.90 2.95 4.62
C TRP A 27 11.37 2.34 3.31
N SER A 28 10.61 2.58 2.23
CA SER A 28 10.96 2.11 0.90
C SER A 28 11.29 3.30 0.01
N ASP A 29 12.38 3.17 -0.71
CA ASP A 29 12.83 4.18 -1.65
C ASP A 29 11.83 4.30 -2.81
N PHE A 30 11.56 5.53 -3.24
CA PHE A 30 10.64 5.80 -4.35
C PHE A 30 11.01 5.00 -5.59
N LYS A 31 12.29 4.97 -5.91
CA LYS A 31 12.77 4.25 -7.09
C LYS A 31 12.50 2.75 -6.97
N PHE A 32 12.71 2.19 -5.79
CA PHE A 32 12.43 0.78 -5.54
C PHE A 32 10.96 0.46 -5.74
N ILE A 33 10.07 1.29 -5.19
CA ILE A 33 8.62 1.09 -5.35
C ILE A 33 8.25 1.17 -6.82
N ARG A 34 8.73 2.23 -7.50
CA ARG A 34 8.43 2.46 -8.91
C ARG A 34 8.85 1.26 -9.77
N ASP A 35 10.09 0.81 -9.60
CA ASP A 35 10.63 -0.26 -10.42
C ASP A 35 9.97 -1.60 -10.10
N SER A 36 9.68 -1.85 -8.81
CA SER A 36 9.02 -3.09 -8.39
C SER A 36 7.62 -3.22 -8.99
N LEU A 37 6.92 -2.11 -9.16
CA LEU A 37 5.54 -2.12 -9.64
C LEU A 37 5.42 -1.72 -11.11
N GLY A 38 6.53 -1.42 -11.78
CA GLY A 38 6.52 -1.05 -13.19
C GLY A 38 5.78 0.25 -13.47
N MET A 39 5.86 1.22 -12.57
CA MET A 39 5.13 2.47 -12.68
C MET A 39 6.02 3.59 -13.23
N SER A 40 5.40 4.63 -13.77
CA SER A 40 6.11 5.86 -14.09
C SER A 40 6.28 6.71 -12.83
N ASP A 41 7.23 7.65 -12.88
CA ASP A 41 7.44 8.57 -11.77
C ASP A 41 6.18 9.35 -11.43
N SER A 42 5.51 9.89 -12.46
CA SER A 42 4.32 10.70 -12.23
C SER A 42 3.16 9.89 -11.68
N ALA A 43 2.99 8.66 -12.16
CA ALA A 43 1.92 7.80 -11.68
C ALA A 43 2.13 7.45 -10.20
N LEU A 44 3.35 7.06 -9.84
CA LEU A 44 3.63 6.72 -8.44
C LEU A 44 3.51 7.94 -7.54
N SER A 45 4.05 9.09 -7.99
CA SER A 45 3.97 10.32 -7.21
C SER A 45 2.52 10.70 -6.91
N LYS A 46 1.65 10.58 -7.90
CA LYS A 46 0.23 10.89 -7.74
C LYS A 46 -0.43 9.96 -6.73
N GLN A 47 -0.16 8.66 -6.81
CA GLN A 47 -0.77 7.70 -5.90
C GLN A 47 -0.25 7.85 -4.48
N LEU A 48 1.04 8.13 -4.31
CA LEU A 48 1.60 8.37 -2.97
C LEU A 48 0.99 9.62 -2.35
N THR A 49 0.78 10.68 -3.13
CA THR A 49 0.13 11.88 -2.63
C THR A 49 -1.29 11.57 -2.15
N THR A 50 -2.04 10.80 -2.93
CA THR A 50 -3.40 10.39 -2.55
C THR A 50 -3.39 9.62 -1.23
N LEU A 51 -2.46 8.69 -1.08
CA LEU A 51 -2.36 7.88 0.14
C LEU A 51 -1.87 8.70 1.33
N GLU A 52 -0.97 9.64 1.09
CA GLU A 52 -0.48 10.53 2.13
C GLU A 52 -1.59 11.46 2.63
N GLU A 53 -2.38 12.01 1.72
CA GLU A 53 -3.50 12.88 2.08
C GLU A 53 -4.59 12.13 2.84
N ALA A 54 -4.73 10.84 2.57
CA ALA A 54 -5.67 10.00 3.31
C ALA A 54 -5.15 9.64 4.70
N GLY A 55 -3.88 9.94 5.00
CA GLY A 55 -3.29 9.66 6.31
C GLY A 55 -2.75 8.26 6.47
N TYR A 56 -2.52 7.54 5.38
CA TYR A 56 -2.09 6.14 5.44
C TYR A 56 -0.61 5.93 5.18
N VAL A 57 0.04 6.89 4.53
CA VAL A 57 1.43 6.78 4.12
C VAL A 57 2.17 8.03 4.57
N ASP A 58 3.38 7.84 5.09
CA ASP A 58 4.31 8.92 5.37
C ASP A 58 5.32 8.99 4.24
N VAL A 59 5.64 10.20 3.79
CA VAL A 59 6.63 10.43 2.74
C VAL A 59 7.74 11.28 3.34
N ARG A 60 8.98 10.89 3.07
CA ARG A 60 10.16 11.59 3.57
C ARG A 60 11.07 11.93 2.40
N LYS A 61 11.58 13.16 2.41
CA LYS A 61 12.57 13.60 1.41
C LYS A 61 13.85 13.95 2.13
N ASP A 62 14.95 13.32 1.71
CA ASP A 62 16.26 13.58 2.28
C ASP A 62 17.32 13.44 1.18
N PHE A 63 18.58 13.33 1.58
CA PHE A 63 19.67 13.23 0.62
C PHE A 63 20.55 12.03 0.97
N VAL A 64 21.08 11.40 -0.08
CA VAL A 64 22.15 10.42 0.04
C VAL A 64 23.34 11.06 -0.66
N GLY A 65 24.28 11.61 0.14
CA GLY A 65 25.31 12.49 -0.41
C GLY A 65 24.67 13.76 -0.97
N LYS A 66 24.85 14.01 -2.26
CA LYS A 66 24.25 15.16 -2.94
C LYS A 66 22.99 14.80 -3.72
N ARG A 67 22.54 13.56 -3.65
CA ARG A 67 21.41 13.08 -4.45
C ARG A 67 20.14 13.14 -3.59
N PRO A 68 19.09 13.80 -4.08
CA PRO A 68 17.82 13.79 -3.37
C PRO A 68 17.21 12.39 -3.40
N ARG A 69 16.56 12.00 -2.32
CA ARG A 69 15.89 10.71 -2.20
C ARG A 69 14.53 10.91 -1.55
N THR A 70 13.52 10.29 -2.15
CA THR A 70 12.18 10.23 -1.59
C THR A 70 11.91 8.81 -1.13
N SER A 71 11.39 8.66 0.07
CA SER A 71 11.03 7.37 0.64
C SER A 71 9.62 7.43 1.19
N ALA A 72 8.97 6.28 1.25
CA ALA A 72 7.61 6.18 1.77
C ALA A 72 7.49 4.98 2.69
N ARG A 73 6.56 5.06 3.63
CA ARG A 73 6.22 3.93 4.48
C ARG A 73 4.73 3.92 4.78
N LEU A 74 4.21 2.74 5.01
CA LEU A 74 2.86 2.59 5.53
C LEU A 74 2.92 2.92 7.02
N ASN A 75 2.12 3.89 7.47
CA ASN A 75 2.09 4.24 8.88
C ASN A 75 1.10 3.35 9.62
N ARG A 76 0.91 3.59 10.92
CA ARG A 76 0.04 2.75 11.74
C ARG A 76 -1.41 2.78 11.22
N ALA A 77 -1.92 3.96 10.89
CA ALA A 77 -3.28 4.08 10.37
C ALA A 77 -3.44 3.35 9.06
N GLY A 78 -2.43 3.46 8.17
CA GLY A 78 -2.45 2.75 6.90
C GLY A 78 -2.40 1.24 7.07
N ARG A 79 -1.58 0.76 7.99
CA ARG A 79 -1.48 -0.67 8.27
C ARG A 79 -2.80 -1.21 8.81
N THR A 80 -3.42 -0.50 9.73
CA THR A 80 -4.72 -0.90 10.28
C THR A 80 -5.77 -0.92 9.18
N ALA A 81 -5.83 0.13 8.36
CA ALA A 81 -6.79 0.20 7.25
C ALA A 81 -6.58 -0.93 6.25
N PHE A 82 -5.32 -1.25 5.94
CA PHE A 82 -4.99 -2.32 5.02
C PHE A 82 -5.42 -3.68 5.57
N GLU A 83 -5.11 -3.95 6.83
CA GLU A 83 -5.48 -5.22 7.45
C GLU A 83 -6.99 -5.42 7.49
N ARG A 84 -7.73 -4.36 7.81
CA ARG A 84 -9.19 -4.41 7.83
C ARG A 84 -9.76 -4.62 6.43
N HIS A 85 -9.14 -4.00 5.43
CA HIS A 85 -9.57 -4.16 4.04
C HIS A 85 -9.33 -5.60 3.55
N VAL A 86 -8.16 -6.16 3.88
CA VAL A 86 -7.85 -7.55 3.54
C VAL A 86 -8.88 -8.49 4.17
N ALA A 87 -9.21 -8.26 5.44
CA ALA A 87 -10.22 -9.07 6.12
C ALA A 87 -11.58 -8.97 5.42
N ALA A 88 -11.95 -7.77 4.96
CA ALA A 88 -13.20 -7.58 4.22
C ALA A 88 -13.19 -8.32 2.88
N LEU A 89 -12.05 -8.28 2.17
CA LEU A 89 -11.92 -9.02 0.92
C LEU A 89 -12.04 -10.53 1.16
N GLN A 90 -11.44 -11.03 2.23
CA GLN A 90 -11.54 -12.44 2.57
C GLN A 90 -12.97 -12.85 2.85
N GLU A 91 -13.74 -11.99 3.52
CA GLU A 91 -15.16 -12.27 3.78
C GLU A 91 -15.98 -12.30 2.49
N ILE A 92 -15.71 -11.37 1.58
CA ILE A 92 -16.40 -11.31 0.29
C ILE A 92 -16.11 -12.59 -0.50
N VAL A 93 -14.87 -13.01 -0.58
CA VAL A 93 -14.45 -14.19 -1.32
C VAL A 93 -15.02 -15.46 -0.67
N ALA A 94 -15.03 -15.50 0.66
CA ALA A 94 -15.54 -16.65 1.39
C ALA A 94 -17.03 -16.91 1.10
N ARG A 95 -17.79 -15.83 0.86
CA ARG A 95 -19.22 -15.98 0.55
C ARG A 95 -19.46 -16.63 -0.82
N SER A 96 -18.47 -16.62 -1.70
CA SER A 96 -18.58 -17.25 -3.01
C SER A 96 -18.20 -18.73 -2.95
N GLY A 97 -17.69 -19.20 -1.82
CA GLY A 97 -17.18 -20.57 -1.70
C GLY A 97 -15.73 -20.70 -2.16
N ALA A 98 -15.10 -19.61 -2.65
CA ALA A 98 -13.71 -19.65 -3.06
C ALA A 98 -12.79 -19.47 -1.85
N SER A 99 -11.50 -19.80 -2.01
CA SER A 99 -10.49 -19.61 -0.98
C SER A 99 -9.49 -18.57 -1.43
N VAL A 100 -9.15 -17.65 -0.52
CA VAL A 100 -8.11 -16.66 -0.76
C VAL A 100 -6.74 -17.28 -0.55
N ILE A 101 -6.66 -18.29 0.30
CA ILE A 101 -5.41 -18.98 0.60
C ILE A 101 -5.26 -20.15 -0.37
N PRO A 102 -4.16 -20.24 -1.11
CA PRO A 102 -3.99 -21.33 -2.07
C PRO A 102 -4.09 -22.68 -1.40
N SER A 103 -4.83 -23.57 -2.04
CA SER A 103 -4.92 -24.96 -1.62
C SER A 103 -3.67 -25.70 -2.01
N ARG A 104 -3.39 -26.77 -1.28
CA ARG A 104 -2.28 -27.63 -1.59
C ARG A 104 -2.68 -29.01 -1.90
#